data_387fa6eada67a849a0bc4814bf563f46
#
_entry.id   387fa6eada67a849a0bc4814bf563f46
#
_cell.length_a   1.000
_cell.length_b   1.000
_cell.length_c   1.000
_cell.angle_alpha   90.00
_cell.angle_beta   90.00
_cell.angle_gamma   90.00
#
_symmetry.space_group_name_H-M   'P 1'
#
loop_
_entity.id
_entity.type
_entity.pdbx_description
1 polymer ?
#
loop_
_entity_poly.entity_id
_entity_poly.type
_entity_poly.pdbx_seq_one_letter_code
_entity_poly.pdbx_strand_id
1 'polypeptide(L)'
;MKSKRTGKPVFFVVFLLILALTYTAFFGIENYYGDTRKVYVKGANDIRWGIDIRGGVEAVFSPDKEGVDITANDMDAAKAIIETRLVNKNITDYEVYTDNDNHQIIVRFPWAANESDFDAAAAVQELGETALLTFCRNEDKNDVILSGAQDIDRAEAGVNEKGAYVVYLYFTDAGSSKFAAATAQLVGSKISIWMDETEISAPTVNTAITNGTAYIDGMAGSKEAKDLADKINAGSLPFALTVDDSKLQIISPSLGSDALRVMLIAGAIAFGIVCLIMIILYRVNGVVAAIALLGQLAGSIACISGFFPNADSFTLTVPGIAGIILSVGVGVDCNVIASERIKDEFRKGKTIDGAIDSGFKNALSAIIDGNVTIIIVSIVLMGAFGTPDNIIAKLFSPIMSLLGSSITGSIYSFGYTLLVGVIFNLIMGVLASKYMLKSISQLKVMRKPQFYGGEKNA
;
A
#
# COMPACT_ATOMS: atom_id res chain seq x y z
N MET A 1 -1.84 50.09 8.54
CA MET A 1 -1.81 49.05 9.58
C MET A 1 -0.35 48.76 9.95
N LYS A 2 0.04 48.93 11.24
CA LYS A 2 1.40 48.54 11.68
C LYS A 2 1.51 47.01 11.56
N SER A 3 2.40 46.53 10.67
CA SER A 3 2.73 45.09 10.55
C SER A 3 3.23 44.56 11.91
N LYS A 4 2.59 43.52 12.43
CA LYS A 4 3.03 42.88 13.68
C LYS A 4 4.38 42.23 13.43
N ARG A 5 5.45 42.72 14.08
CA ARG A 5 6.80 42.16 13.92
C ARG A 5 6.87 40.77 14.49
N THR A 6 7.39 39.85 13.72
CA THR A 6 7.66 38.47 14.15
C THR A 6 8.96 38.45 15.00
N GLY A 7 9.01 37.69 16.07
CA GLY A 7 10.20 37.60 16.93
C GLY A 7 11.41 37.05 16.14
N LYS A 8 12.61 37.53 16.48
CA LYS A 8 13.87 37.05 15.87
C LYS A 8 14.13 35.54 15.98
N PRO A 9 13.71 34.83 17.08
CA PRO A 9 13.98 33.41 17.22
C PRO A 9 13.12 32.51 16.32
N VAL A 10 12.02 33.02 15.74
CA VAL A 10 11.06 32.21 14.97
C VAL A 10 11.73 31.53 13.76
N PHE A 11 12.67 32.18 13.08
CA PHE A 11 13.44 31.54 12.00
C PHE A 11 14.16 30.27 12.50
N PHE A 12 14.88 30.38 13.61
CA PHE A 12 15.65 29.28 14.15
C PHE A 12 14.75 28.16 14.66
N VAL A 13 13.62 28.51 15.30
CA VAL A 13 12.65 27.53 15.79
C VAL A 13 12.04 26.76 14.63
N VAL A 14 11.55 27.44 13.58
CA VAL A 14 10.96 26.77 12.41
C VAL A 14 12.01 25.94 11.67
N PHE A 15 13.22 26.46 11.52
CA PHE A 15 14.34 25.73 10.91
C PHE A 15 14.68 24.45 11.67
N LEU A 16 14.79 24.53 13.01
CA LEU A 16 15.04 23.36 13.86
C LEU A 16 13.91 22.35 13.81
N LEU A 17 12.65 22.81 13.76
CA LEU A 17 11.50 21.93 13.60
C LEU A 17 11.52 21.20 12.24
N ILE A 18 11.86 21.90 11.16
CA ILE A 18 12.02 21.29 9.84
C ILE A 18 13.16 20.26 9.84
N LEU A 19 14.31 20.60 10.46
CA LEU A 19 15.42 19.64 10.60
C LEU A 19 15.04 18.42 11.43
N ALA A 20 14.34 18.63 12.55
CA ALA A 20 13.87 17.53 13.38
C ALA A 20 12.86 16.64 12.64
N LEU A 21 11.91 17.25 11.92
CA LEU A 21 10.97 16.51 11.05
C LEU A 21 11.73 15.75 9.95
N THR A 22 12.70 16.39 9.31
CA THR A 22 13.51 15.74 8.26
C THR A 22 14.26 14.53 8.82
N TYR A 23 14.95 14.72 9.95
CA TYR A 23 15.67 13.63 10.59
C TYR A 23 14.75 12.47 10.97
N THR A 24 13.64 12.75 11.65
CA THR A 24 12.72 11.72 12.09
C THR A 24 11.93 11.07 10.95
N ALA A 25 11.59 11.82 9.89
CA ALA A 25 10.90 11.25 8.72
C ALA A 25 11.82 10.33 7.90
N PHE A 26 13.12 10.64 7.81
CA PHE A 26 14.06 9.79 7.08
C PHE A 26 14.53 8.59 7.90
N PHE A 27 14.90 8.80 9.17
CA PHE A 27 15.52 7.75 10.00
C PHE A 27 14.55 7.05 10.96
N GLY A 28 13.38 7.64 11.22
CA GLY A 28 12.46 7.13 12.22
C GLY A 28 12.98 7.33 13.65
N ILE A 29 12.29 6.74 14.62
CA ILE A 29 12.74 6.59 16.01
C ILE A 29 12.49 5.14 16.40
N GLU A 30 13.57 4.38 16.58
CA GLU A 30 13.52 2.97 16.91
C GLU A 30 14.50 2.62 18.03
N ASN A 31 14.24 1.54 18.71
CA ASN A 31 15.15 0.98 19.69
C ASN A 31 15.18 -0.55 19.58
N TYR A 32 16.33 -1.13 19.89
CA TYR A 32 16.54 -2.57 19.87
C TYR A 32 16.56 -3.11 21.29
N TYR A 33 15.73 -4.11 21.56
CA TYR A 33 15.70 -4.85 22.80
C TYR A 33 16.14 -6.30 22.51
N GLY A 34 17.44 -6.57 22.57
CA GLY A 34 18.02 -7.80 22.03
C GLY A 34 17.83 -7.84 20.52
N ASP A 35 17.25 -8.93 20.00
CA ASP A 35 16.97 -9.10 18.56
C ASP A 35 15.63 -8.49 18.11
N THR A 36 14.85 -7.93 19.04
CA THR A 36 13.54 -7.36 18.71
C THR A 36 13.66 -5.86 18.44
N ARG A 37 13.32 -5.45 17.21
CA ARG A 37 13.21 -4.06 16.78
C ARG A 37 11.87 -3.47 17.23
N LYS A 38 11.90 -2.43 18.07
CA LYS A 38 10.72 -1.67 18.48
C LYS A 38 10.73 -0.29 17.83
N VAL A 39 9.80 -0.06 16.88
CA VAL A 39 9.63 1.20 16.17
C VAL A 39 8.65 2.08 16.96
N TYR A 40 9.07 3.27 17.34
CA TYR A 40 8.23 4.29 17.99
C TYR A 40 7.67 5.28 16.98
N VAL A 41 8.48 5.65 16.00
CA VAL A 41 8.10 6.52 14.88
C VAL A 41 8.65 5.91 13.61
N LYS A 42 7.78 5.61 12.67
CA LYS A 42 8.15 5.04 11.37
C LYS A 42 8.90 6.08 10.52
N GLY A 43 9.92 5.66 9.82
CA GLY A 43 10.72 6.49 8.92
C GLY A 43 10.73 5.94 7.48
N ALA A 44 11.62 6.46 6.64
CA ALA A 44 11.74 6.03 5.25
C ALA A 44 12.04 4.52 5.10
N ASN A 45 12.71 3.92 6.08
CA ASN A 45 12.99 2.47 6.11
C ASN A 45 11.73 1.61 6.32
N ASP A 46 10.65 2.21 6.81
CA ASP A 46 9.39 1.52 7.10
C ASP A 46 8.35 1.72 5.97
N ILE A 47 8.75 2.36 4.86
CA ILE A 47 7.91 2.51 3.68
C ILE A 47 7.69 1.14 3.04
N ARG A 48 6.44 0.80 2.77
CA ARG A 48 6.09 -0.36 1.95
C ARG A 48 6.34 -0.02 0.48
N TRP A 49 7.14 -0.85 -0.18
CA TRP A 49 7.45 -0.69 -1.59
C TRP A 49 6.49 -1.53 -2.43
N GLY A 50 5.97 -0.96 -3.51
CA GLY A 50 5.15 -1.67 -4.47
C GLY A 50 5.91 -2.78 -5.20
N ILE A 51 5.18 -3.68 -5.84
CA ILE A 51 5.73 -4.80 -6.60
C ILE A 51 6.61 -4.35 -7.78
N ASP A 52 6.35 -3.15 -8.30
CA ASP A 52 7.12 -2.49 -9.35
C ASP A 52 8.55 -2.09 -8.90
N ILE A 53 8.80 -2.03 -7.59
CA ILE A 53 10.09 -1.71 -6.99
C ILE A 53 10.74 -2.96 -6.37
N ARG A 54 9.99 -3.72 -5.56
CA ARG A 54 10.50 -4.95 -4.91
C ARG A 54 10.58 -6.13 -5.85
N GLY A 55 9.86 -6.07 -6.97
CA GLY A 55 9.47 -7.23 -7.73
C GLY A 55 8.28 -7.92 -7.08
N GLY A 56 7.52 -8.69 -7.84
CA GLY A 56 6.35 -9.36 -7.34
C GLY A 56 5.40 -9.78 -8.45
N VAL A 57 4.22 -10.16 -8.04
CA VAL A 57 3.16 -10.66 -8.90
C VAL A 57 1.93 -9.78 -8.72
N GLU A 58 1.32 -9.40 -9.82
CA GLU A 58 -0.07 -8.91 -9.87
C GLU A 58 -0.89 -9.90 -10.70
N ALA A 59 -1.92 -10.47 -10.11
CA ALA A 59 -2.84 -11.38 -10.75
C ALA A 59 -4.27 -10.88 -10.62
N VAL A 60 -5.04 -11.01 -11.69
CA VAL A 60 -6.47 -10.70 -11.71
C VAL A 60 -7.23 -12.00 -11.87
N PHE A 61 -8.02 -12.32 -10.84
CA PHE A 61 -8.88 -13.48 -10.83
C PHE A 61 -10.29 -13.08 -11.26
N SER A 62 -10.90 -13.87 -12.11
CA SER A 62 -12.28 -13.72 -12.55
C SER A 62 -13.02 -15.05 -12.33
N PRO A 63 -14.35 -15.05 -12.15
CA PRO A 63 -15.14 -16.29 -12.07
C PRO A 63 -14.99 -17.13 -13.33
N ASP A 64 -14.87 -18.44 -13.18
CA ASP A 64 -14.70 -19.41 -14.30
C ASP A 64 -15.93 -19.49 -15.21
N LYS A 65 -17.10 -19.17 -14.70
CA LYS A 65 -18.37 -19.29 -15.45
C LYS A 65 -19.08 -17.95 -15.55
N GLU A 66 -19.34 -17.50 -16.76
CA GLU A 66 -20.27 -16.41 -17.02
C GLU A 66 -21.69 -16.83 -16.61
N GLY A 67 -22.42 -15.97 -15.90
CA GLY A 67 -23.82 -16.17 -15.56
C GLY A 67 -24.09 -16.81 -14.19
N VAL A 68 -23.08 -16.97 -13.33
CA VAL A 68 -23.29 -17.23 -11.90
C VAL A 68 -23.67 -15.92 -11.22
N ASP A 69 -24.76 -15.94 -10.46
CA ASP A 69 -25.19 -14.78 -9.66
C ASP A 69 -24.27 -14.63 -8.44
N ILE A 70 -23.17 -13.91 -8.63
CA ILE A 70 -22.15 -13.71 -7.60
C ILE A 70 -22.46 -12.43 -6.83
N THR A 71 -22.66 -12.60 -5.53
CA THR A 71 -22.95 -11.47 -4.64
C THR A 71 -21.67 -10.82 -4.12
N ALA A 72 -21.77 -9.57 -3.62
CA ALA A 72 -20.65 -8.92 -2.95
C ALA A 72 -20.13 -9.73 -1.74
N ASN A 73 -21.02 -10.45 -1.04
CA ASN A 73 -20.61 -11.31 0.07
C ASN A 73 -19.76 -12.50 -0.40
N ASP A 74 -20.07 -13.07 -1.57
CA ASP A 74 -19.26 -14.17 -2.14
C ASP A 74 -17.87 -13.66 -2.55
N MET A 75 -17.79 -12.45 -3.09
CA MET A 75 -16.50 -11.79 -3.40
C MET A 75 -15.67 -11.53 -2.16
N ASP A 76 -16.30 -11.05 -1.07
CA ASP A 76 -15.61 -10.81 0.21
C ASP A 76 -15.15 -12.12 0.86
N ALA A 77 -15.95 -13.18 0.77
CA ALA A 77 -15.56 -14.51 1.23
C ALA A 77 -14.37 -15.07 0.44
N ALA A 78 -14.39 -14.96 -0.89
CA ALA A 78 -13.29 -15.38 -1.75
C ALA A 78 -12.01 -14.59 -1.44
N LYS A 79 -12.10 -13.26 -1.24
CA LYS A 79 -11.00 -12.42 -0.79
C LYS A 79 -10.39 -12.93 0.51
N ALA A 80 -11.20 -13.18 1.54
CA ALA A 80 -10.72 -13.64 2.84
C ALA A 80 -9.97 -14.98 2.75
N ILE A 81 -10.45 -15.89 1.88
CA ILE A 81 -9.79 -17.17 1.63
C ILE A 81 -8.43 -16.98 0.94
N ILE A 82 -8.36 -16.12 -0.09
CA ILE A 82 -7.10 -15.80 -0.77
C ILE A 82 -6.09 -15.17 0.20
N GLU A 83 -6.53 -14.24 1.06
CA GLU A 83 -5.69 -13.64 2.09
C GLU A 83 -5.15 -14.69 3.06
N THR A 84 -6.00 -15.64 3.50
CA THR A 84 -5.59 -16.75 4.37
C THR A 84 -4.54 -17.62 3.69
N ARG A 85 -4.71 -17.93 2.40
CA ARG A 85 -3.75 -18.72 1.61
C ARG A 85 -2.40 -18.02 1.46
N LEU A 86 -2.40 -16.71 1.25
CA LEU A 86 -1.16 -15.90 1.19
C LEU A 86 -0.42 -15.94 2.54
N VAL A 87 -1.14 -15.79 3.65
CA VAL A 87 -0.55 -15.89 5.00
C VAL A 87 0.04 -17.27 5.26
N ASN A 88 -0.67 -18.35 4.89
CA ASN A 88 -0.20 -19.72 5.05
C ASN A 88 1.09 -20.00 4.24
N LYS A 89 1.24 -19.32 3.10
CA LYS A 89 2.47 -19.32 2.29
C LYS A 89 3.58 -18.40 2.83
N ASN A 90 3.38 -17.83 4.03
CA ASN A 90 4.29 -16.85 4.65
C ASN A 90 4.48 -15.56 3.82
N ILE A 91 3.50 -15.24 2.97
CA ILE A 91 3.43 -13.98 2.22
C ILE A 91 2.58 -13.02 3.06
N THR A 92 3.23 -12.14 3.82
CA THR A 92 2.54 -11.22 4.76
C THR A 92 2.38 -9.80 4.23
N ASP A 93 3.13 -9.45 3.18
CA ASP A 93 3.11 -8.12 2.55
C ASP A 93 2.36 -8.21 1.22
N TYR A 94 1.04 -8.39 1.29
CA TYR A 94 0.16 -8.55 0.13
C TYR A 94 -0.92 -7.46 0.10
N GLU A 95 -1.52 -7.29 -1.05
CA GLU A 95 -2.69 -6.46 -1.27
C GLU A 95 -3.74 -7.28 -2.03
N VAL A 96 -4.96 -7.38 -1.49
CA VAL A 96 -6.08 -8.07 -2.14
C VAL A 96 -7.27 -7.13 -2.21
N TYR A 97 -7.79 -6.92 -3.41
CA TYR A 97 -8.90 -6.02 -3.69
C TYR A 97 -10.01 -6.74 -4.43
N THR A 98 -11.26 -6.43 -4.09
CA THR A 98 -12.45 -6.88 -4.83
C THR A 98 -12.96 -5.75 -5.73
N ASP A 99 -13.16 -6.04 -7.00
CA ASP A 99 -13.90 -5.21 -7.94
C ASP A 99 -15.27 -5.86 -8.15
N ASN A 100 -16.26 -5.38 -7.42
CA ASN A 100 -17.61 -5.95 -7.46
C ASN A 100 -18.35 -5.62 -8.76
N ASP A 101 -17.99 -4.54 -9.45
CA ASP A 101 -18.64 -4.14 -10.71
C ASP A 101 -18.22 -5.06 -11.86
N ASN A 102 -16.96 -5.51 -11.86
CA ASN A 102 -16.41 -6.42 -12.86
C ASN A 102 -16.29 -7.87 -12.37
N HIS A 103 -16.73 -8.17 -11.16
CA HIS A 103 -16.55 -9.47 -10.48
C HIS A 103 -15.11 -9.98 -10.52
N GLN A 104 -14.14 -9.12 -10.17
CA GLN A 104 -12.71 -9.44 -10.19
C GLN A 104 -12.08 -9.33 -8.81
N ILE A 105 -11.11 -10.22 -8.54
CA ILE A 105 -10.25 -10.14 -7.35
C ILE A 105 -8.84 -9.88 -7.84
N ILE A 106 -8.29 -8.74 -7.45
CA ILE A 106 -6.93 -8.32 -7.80
C ILE A 106 -6.02 -8.62 -6.63
N VAL A 107 -5.01 -9.43 -6.87
CA VAL A 107 -4.05 -9.87 -5.86
C VAL A 107 -2.66 -9.39 -6.24
N ARG A 108 -2.00 -8.70 -5.32
CA ARG A 108 -0.62 -8.25 -5.46
C ARG A 108 0.20 -8.76 -4.29
N PHE A 109 1.34 -9.38 -4.57
CA PHE A 109 2.26 -9.80 -3.53
C PHE A 109 3.71 -9.74 -4.02
N PRO A 110 4.67 -9.37 -3.14
CA PRO A 110 6.08 -9.32 -3.49
C PRO A 110 6.67 -10.72 -3.63
N TRP A 111 7.84 -10.81 -4.28
CA TRP A 111 8.65 -12.02 -4.25
C TRP A 111 9.02 -12.37 -2.80
N ALA A 112 9.00 -13.66 -2.47
CA ALA A 112 9.54 -14.12 -1.20
C ALA A 112 11.06 -13.85 -1.16
N ALA A 113 11.53 -13.18 -0.12
CA ALA A 113 12.86 -12.58 -0.07
C ALA A 113 14.05 -13.57 -0.22
N ASN A 114 13.81 -14.88 -0.15
CA ASN A 114 14.85 -15.92 -0.15
C ASN A 114 14.69 -16.99 -1.25
N GLU A 115 13.78 -16.82 -2.20
CA GLU A 115 13.50 -17.84 -3.24
C GLU A 115 14.02 -17.36 -4.60
N SER A 116 15.18 -17.90 -5.01
CA SER A 116 15.71 -17.71 -6.37
C SER A 116 14.87 -18.44 -7.44
N ASP A 117 14.09 -19.44 -7.04
CA ASP A 117 13.30 -20.32 -7.90
C ASP A 117 11.79 -20.24 -7.62
N PHE A 118 11.28 -19.08 -7.18
CA PHE A 118 9.86 -18.89 -6.94
C PHE A 118 9.07 -18.95 -8.26
N ASP A 119 8.24 -19.96 -8.39
CA ASP A 119 7.30 -20.10 -9.51
C ASP A 119 6.03 -19.27 -9.25
N ALA A 120 6.04 -18.05 -9.77
CA ALA A 120 4.95 -17.12 -9.62
C ALA A 120 3.65 -17.61 -10.26
N ALA A 121 3.74 -18.30 -11.41
CA ALA A 121 2.58 -18.82 -12.11
C ALA A 121 1.91 -19.95 -11.31
N ALA A 122 2.71 -20.88 -10.79
CA ALA A 122 2.20 -21.95 -9.92
C ALA A 122 1.59 -21.39 -8.64
N ALA A 123 2.21 -20.39 -8.01
CA ALA A 123 1.68 -19.75 -6.81
C ALA A 123 0.32 -19.07 -7.07
N VAL A 124 0.19 -18.36 -8.18
CA VAL A 124 -1.06 -17.70 -8.58
C VAL A 124 -2.14 -18.74 -8.89
N GLN A 125 -1.81 -19.79 -9.64
CA GLN A 125 -2.75 -20.87 -9.94
C GLN A 125 -3.29 -21.52 -8.65
N GLU A 126 -2.42 -21.80 -7.69
CA GLU A 126 -2.80 -22.41 -6.40
C GLU A 126 -3.69 -21.48 -5.55
N LEU A 127 -3.51 -20.16 -5.63
CA LEU A 127 -4.39 -19.19 -4.97
C LEU A 127 -5.83 -19.24 -5.52
N GLY A 128 -6.00 -19.51 -6.80
CA GLY A 128 -7.29 -19.58 -7.49
C GLY A 128 -7.98 -20.95 -7.41
N GLU A 129 -7.31 -22.01 -6.94
CA GLU A 129 -7.92 -23.33 -6.77
C GLU A 129 -9.12 -23.28 -5.83
N THR A 130 -10.20 -23.98 -6.17
CA THR A 130 -11.41 -24.01 -5.33
C THR A 130 -11.13 -24.65 -3.98
N ALA A 131 -10.26 -25.67 -3.96
CA ALA A 131 -9.86 -26.46 -2.78
C ALA A 131 -11.06 -27.00 -2.00
N LEU A 132 -12.06 -27.45 -2.72
CA LEU A 132 -13.26 -28.05 -2.14
C LEU A 132 -12.97 -29.50 -1.76
N LEU A 133 -12.82 -29.76 -0.46
CA LEU A 133 -12.69 -31.11 0.06
C LEU A 133 -14.09 -31.75 0.19
N THR A 134 -14.27 -32.91 -0.45
CA THR A 134 -15.52 -33.67 -0.36
C THR A 134 -15.24 -35.12 0.00
N PHE A 135 -16.15 -35.71 0.78
CA PHE A 135 -16.15 -37.12 1.09
C PHE A 135 -17.35 -37.76 0.38
N CYS A 136 -17.07 -38.75 -0.46
CA CYS A 136 -18.07 -39.33 -1.32
C CYS A 136 -18.21 -40.84 -1.04
N ARG A 137 -19.41 -41.37 -1.28
CA ARG A 137 -19.69 -42.77 -1.09
C ARG A 137 -19.06 -43.62 -2.17
N ASN A 138 -18.28 -44.60 -1.75
CA ASN A 138 -17.46 -45.41 -2.64
C ASN A 138 -16.51 -44.53 -3.50
N GLU A 139 -16.56 -44.66 -4.80
CA GLU A 139 -15.78 -43.84 -5.76
C GLU A 139 -16.71 -42.96 -6.61
N ASP A 140 -17.95 -42.77 -6.19
CA ASP A 140 -18.91 -41.91 -6.89
C ASP A 140 -18.82 -40.47 -6.35
N LYS A 141 -18.14 -39.59 -7.12
CA LYS A 141 -17.98 -38.19 -6.77
C LYS A 141 -19.29 -37.41 -6.61
N ASN A 142 -20.39 -37.89 -7.22
CA ASN A 142 -21.69 -37.22 -7.13
C ASN A 142 -22.46 -37.56 -5.86
N ASP A 143 -22.10 -38.67 -5.15
CA ASP A 143 -22.72 -39.05 -3.88
C ASP A 143 -21.93 -38.48 -2.70
N VAL A 144 -22.04 -37.17 -2.50
CA VAL A 144 -21.33 -36.43 -1.44
C VAL A 144 -21.96 -36.66 -0.08
N ILE A 145 -21.15 -37.16 0.86
CA ILE A 145 -21.52 -37.40 2.26
C ILE A 145 -21.24 -36.17 3.13
N LEU A 146 -20.06 -35.57 2.98
CA LEU A 146 -19.59 -34.39 3.72
C LEU A 146 -18.85 -33.44 2.81
N SER A 147 -18.92 -32.15 3.16
CA SER A 147 -18.16 -31.09 2.52
C SER A 147 -17.24 -30.42 3.53
N GLY A 148 -15.99 -30.23 3.17
CA GLY A 148 -14.99 -29.61 4.02
C GLY A 148 -15.38 -28.23 4.54
N ALA A 149 -16.04 -27.44 3.70
CA ALA A 149 -16.46 -26.08 4.06
C ALA A 149 -17.47 -25.99 5.24
N GLN A 150 -18.25 -27.02 5.47
CA GLN A 150 -19.32 -27.00 6.49
C GLN A 150 -19.10 -27.99 7.64
N ASP A 151 -18.40 -29.10 7.34
CA ASP A 151 -18.39 -30.27 8.24
C ASP A 151 -17.02 -30.46 8.91
N ILE A 152 -15.95 -29.74 8.47
CA ILE A 152 -14.61 -29.78 9.06
C ILE A 152 -14.37 -28.49 9.85
N ASP A 153 -13.92 -28.63 11.10
CA ASP A 153 -13.51 -27.53 11.97
C ASP A 153 -12.05 -27.10 11.68
N ARG A 154 -11.14 -28.09 11.63
CA ARG A 154 -9.74 -27.86 11.34
C ARG A 154 -9.03 -29.11 10.82
N ALA A 155 -7.86 -28.90 10.19
CA ALA A 155 -6.96 -29.94 9.73
C ALA A 155 -5.55 -29.72 10.29
N GLU A 156 -4.84 -30.80 10.64
CA GLU A 156 -3.47 -30.75 11.17
C GLU A 156 -2.58 -31.79 10.49
N ALA A 157 -1.41 -31.39 9.98
CA ALA A 157 -0.43 -32.31 9.49
C ALA A 157 0.25 -33.05 10.65
N GLY A 158 0.42 -34.35 10.52
CA GLY A 158 1.04 -35.16 11.56
C GLY A 158 1.62 -36.47 11.04
N VAL A 159 1.98 -37.33 11.98
CA VAL A 159 2.52 -38.66 11.69
C VAL A 159 1.69 -39.69 12.45
N ASN A 160 1.22 -40.72 11.77
CA ASN A 160 0.46 -41.80 12.41
C ASN A 160 1.38 -42.76 13.19
N GLU A 161 0.78 -43.72 13.91
CA GLU A 161 1.50 -44.71 14.71
C GLU A 161 2.48 -45.58 13.91
N LYS A 162 2.31 -45.67 12.58
CA LYS A 162 3.18 -46.38 11.65
C LYS A 162 4.32 -45.55 11.11
N GLY A 163 4.44 -44.26 11.50
CA GLY A 163 5.45 -43.33 11.01
C GLY A 163 5.16 -42.72 9.64
N ALA A 164 3.94 -42.90 9.10
CA ALA A 164 3.54 -42.28 7.83
C ALA A 164 2.97 -40.88 8.06
N TYR A 165 3.27 -39.94 7.14
CA TYR A 165 2.69 -38.62 7.16
C TYR A 165 1.22 -38.66 6.79
N VAL A 166 0.39 -37.95 7.58
CA VAL A 166 -1.07 -37.92 7.45
C VAL A 166 -1.58 -36.51 7.73
N VAL A 167 -2.82 -36.23 7.29
CA VAL A 167 -3.55 -35.03 7.68
C VAL A 167 -4.71 -35.45 8.59
N TYR A 168 -4.64 -35.05 9.85
CA TYR A 168 -5.73 -35.24 10.80
C TYR A 168 -6.82 -34.21 10.54
N LEU A 169 -8.06 -34.69 10.50
CA LEU A 169 -9.26 -33.91 10.32
C LEU A 169 -10.08 -33.93 11.61
N TYR A 170 -10.48 -32.77 12.05
CA TYR A 170 -11.35 -32.57 13.19
C TYR A 170 -12.69 -32.05 12.65
N PHE A 171 -13.76 -32.80 12.90
CA PHE A 171 -15.08 -32.43 12.39
C PHE A 171 -15.79 -31.50 13.34
N THR A 172 -16.69 -30.67 12.79
CA THR A 172 -17.70 -29.95 13.58
C THR A 172 -18.65 -30.94 14.22
N ASP A 173 -19.47 -30.52 15.19
CA ASP A 173 -20.47 -31.39 15.81
C ASP A 173 -21.46 -31.98 14.78
N ALA A 174 -21.85 -31.17 13.80
CA ALA A 174 -22.72 -31.62 12.71
C ALA A 174 -21.96 -32.58 11.76
N GLY A 175 -20.72 -32.25 11.38
CA GLY A 175 -19.89 -33.10 10.55
C GLY A 175 -19.56 -34.44 11.21
N SER A 176 -19.23 -34.44 12.51
CA SER A 176 -19.03 -35.66 13.30
C SER A 176 -20.21 -36.57 13.29
N SER A 177 -21.43 -36.03 13.48
CA SER A 177 -22.67 -36.80 13.46
C SER A 177 -22.96 -37.40 12.08
N LYS A 178 -22.75 -36.62 11.00
CA LYS A 178 -22.88 -37.09 9.60
C LYS A 178 -21.89 -38.20 9.30
N PHE A 179 -20.59 -37.97 9.67
CA PHE A 179 -19.52 -38.92 9.40
C PHE A 179 -19.70 -40.24 10.17
N ALA A 180 -20.14 -40.17 11.42
CA ALA A 180 -20.47 -41.36 12.22
C ALA A 180 -21.59 -42.16 11.57
N ALA A 181 -22.68 -41.53 11.13
CA ALA A 181 -23.78 -42.17 10.46
C ALA A 181 -23.36 -42.80 9.12
N ALA A 182 -22.54 -42.10 8.34
CA ALA A 182 -22.05 -42.59 7.05
C ALA A 182 -21.08 -43.77 7.23
N THR A 183 -20.11 -43.68 8.14
CA THR A 183 -19.16 -44.74 8.39
C THR A 183 -19.83 -45.99 8.97
N ALA A 184 -20.87 -45.86 9.77
CA ALA A 184 -21.67 -47.01 10.25
C ALA A 184 -22.39 -47.76 9.12
N GLN A 185 -22.86 -47.06 8.08
CA GLN A 185 -23.52 -47.66 6.92
C GLN A 185 -22.53 -48.25 5.90
N LEU A 186 -21.29 -47.73 5.87
CA LEU A 186 -20.28 -48.05 4.85
C LEU A 186 -19.19 -49.02 5.35
N VAL A 187 -19.42 -49.71 6.47
CA VAL A 187 -18.44 -50.71 6.95
C VAL A 187 -18.21 -51.76 5.86
N GLY A 188 -16.94 -51.99 5.50
CA GLY A 188 -16.50 -52.84 4.41
C GLY A 188 -16.51 -52.21 3.01
N SER A 189 -17.02 -50.98 2.91
CA SER A 189 -17.02 -50.20 1.67
C SER A 189 -16.01 -49.07 1.74
N LYS A 190 -15.79 -48.35 0.63
CA LYS A 190 -14.84 -47.22 0.57
C LYS A 190 -15.56 -45.90 0.82
N ILE A 191 -14.81 -44.94 1.37
CA ILE A 191 -15.13 -43.54 1.33
C ILE A 191 -13.98 -42.85 0.52
N SER A 192 -14.30 -42.31 -0.61
CA SER A 192 -13.36 -41.54 -1.40
C SER A 192 -13.32 -40.09 -0.95
N ILE A 193 -12.14 -39.54 -0.87
CA ILE A 193 -11.84 -38.17 -0.44
C ILE A 193 -11.30 -37.42 -1.65
N TRP A 194 -11.97 -36.37 -2.03
CA TRP A 194 -11.66 -35.58 -3.21
C TRP A 194 -11.31 -34.15 -2.84
N MET A 195 -10.31 -33.60 -3.52
CA MET A 195 -10.06 -32.17 -3.55
C MET A 195 -10.34 -31.69 -4.98
N ASP A 196 -11.40 -30.92 -5.14
CA ASP A 196 -11.91 -30.51 -6.46
C ASP A 196 -12.17 -31.72 -7.39
N GLU A 197 -11.41 -31.86 -8.46
CA GLU A 197 -11.50 -32.98 -9.43
C GLU A 197 -10.53 -34.13 -9.12
N THR A 198 -9.66 -33.99 -8.12
CA THR A 198 -8.61 -34.96 -7.82
C THR A 198 -8.96 -35.83 -6.62
N GLU A 199 -8.96 -37.15 -6.80
CA GLU A 199 -9.07 -38.09 -5.70
C GLU A 199 -7.76 -38.13 -4.91
N ILE A 200 -7.84 -37.78 -3.61
CA ILE A 200 -6.67 -37.78 -2.72
C ILE A 200 -6.48 -39.15 -2.08
N SER A 201 -7.56 -39.77 -1.63
CA SER A 201 -7.52 -41.07 -0.94
C SER A 201 -8.89 -41.75 -1.01
N ALA A 202 -8.90 -43.09 -1.01
CA ALA A 202 -10.14 -43.88 -0.96
C ALA A 202 -10.03 -45.02 0.04
N PRO A 203 -9.94 -44.70 1.36
CA PRO A 203 -9.80 -45.75 2.38
C PRO A 203 -11.03 -46.62 2.50
N THR A 204 -10.86 -47.87 2.88
CA THR A 204 -11.94 -48.77 3.28
C THR A 204 -12.32 -48.51 4.73
N VAL A 205 -13.61 -48.37 4.99
CA VAL A 205 -14.15 -48.20 6.34
C VAL A 205 -14.09 -49.54 7.08
N ASN A 206 -13.22 -49.66 8.06
CA ASN A 206 -13.12 -50.90 8.87
C ASN A 206 -14.14 -50.93 10.00
N THR A 207 -14.40 -49.81 10.63
CA THR A 207 -15.35 -49.65 11.74
C THR A 207 -16.03 -48.27 11.67
N ALA A 208 -17.19 -48.13 12.29
CA ALA A 208 -17.82 -46.83 12.44
C ALA A 208 -16.91 -45.89 13.25
N ILE A 209 -16.75 -44.65 12.76
CA ILE A 209 -15.90 -43.62 13.38
C ILE A 209 -16.84 -42.62 14.09
N THR A 210 -16.81 -42.62 15.42
CA THR A 210 -17.72 -41.83 16.26
C THR A 210 -16.99 -40.79 17.13
N ASN A 211 -15.68 -40.73 17.06
CA ASN A 211 -14.85 -39.87 17.92
C ASN A 211 -14.64 -38.44 17.36
N GLY A 212 -15.29 -38.11 16.25
CA GLY A 212 -15.19 -36.77 15.64
C GLY A 212 -13.85 -36.46 14.95
N THR A 213 -12.99 -37.48 14.72
CA THR A 213 -11.70 -37.33 14.07
C THR A 213 -11.47 -38.40 13.00
N ALA A 214 -10.80 -38.02 11.91
CA ALA A 214 -10.34 -38.93 10.90
C ALA A 214 -8.94 -38.49 10.45
N TYR A 215 -8.28 -39.25 9.60
CA TYR A 215 -7.05 -38.82 8.95
C TYR A 215 -7.03 -39.24 7.48
N ILE A 216 -6.38 -38.41 6.67
CA ILE A 216 -6.08 -38.72 5.26
C ILE A 216 -4.65 -39.26 5.22
N ASP A 217 -4.46 -40.44 4.66
CA ASP A 217 -3.17 -41.06 4.44
C ASP A 217 -2.68 -40.94 2.98
N GLY A 218 -1.49 -41.46 2.68
CA GLY A 218 -0.96 -41.45 1.33
C GLY A 218 -0.06 -40.23 1.02
N MET A 219 0.25 -39.40 2.02
CA MET A 219 1.15 -38.25 1.84
C MET A 219 2.61 -38.71 1.64
N ALA A 220 3.27 -38.16 0.59
CA ALA A 220 4.68 -38.49 0.28
C ALA A 220 5.67 -37.89 1.29
N GLY A 221 5.28 -36.85 2.04
CA GLY A 221 6.15 -36.21 3.01
C GLY A 221 5.45 -35.17 3.88
N SER A 222 6.22 -34.62 4.83
CA SER A 222 5.72 -33.59 5.77
C SER A 222 5.23 -32.31 5.07
N LYS A 223 5.87 -31.92 3.96
CA LYS A 223 5.51 -30.73 3.20
C LYS A 223 4.13 -30.90 2.58
N GLU A 224 3.89 -32.03 1.89
CA GLU A 224 2.60 -32.31 1.24
C GLU A 224 1.46 -32.39 2.27
N ALA A 225 1.70 -33.06 3.40
CA ALA A 225 0.71 -33.10 4.48
C ALA A 225 0.38 -31.71 5.04
N LYS A 226 1.38 -30.87 5.18
CA LYS A 226 1.19 -29.47 5.63
C LYS A 226 0.43 -28.64 4.59
N ASP A 227 0.84 -28.70 3.32
CA ASP A 227 0.20 -27.95 2.25
C ASP A 227 -1.29 -28.33 2.11
N LEU A 228 -1.62 -29.63 2.25
CA LEU A 228 -3.01 -30.10 2.25
C LEU A 228 -3.79 -29.61 3.49
N ALA A 229 -3.20 -29.69 4.67
CA ALA A 229 -3.83 -29.16 5.89
C ALA A 229 -4.10 -27.65 5.80
N ASP A 230 -3.13 -26.88 5.29
CA ASP A 230 -3.24 -25.45 5.10
C ASP A 230 -4.35 -25.09 4.08
N LYS A 231 -4.46 -25.85 2.97
CA LYS A 231 -5.56 -25.70 1.99
C LYS A 231 -6.93 -25.97 2.61
N ILE A 232 -7.05 -27.01 3.41
CA ILE A 232 -8.31 -27.36 4.10
C ILE A 232 -8.68 -26.26 5.10
N ASN A 233 -7.73 -25.78 5.90
CA ASN A 233 -7.93 -24.74 6.90
C ASN A 233 -8.26 -23.37 6.29
N ALA A 234 -7.71 -23.06 5.10
CA ALA A 234 -8.04 -21.85 4.37
C ALA A 234 -9.49 -21.83 3.88
N GLY A 235 -10.10 -23.00 3.74
CA GLY A 235 -11.44 -23.18 3.23
C GLY A 235 -11.54 -23.21 1.71
N SER A 236 -12.70 -23.59 1.21
CA SER A 236 -13.00 -23.62 -0.22
C SER A 236 -13.54 -22.28 -0.71
N LEU A 237 -13.12 -21.88 -1.90
CA LEU A 237 -13.68 -20.71 -2.57
C LEU A 237 -15.19 -20.94 -2.86
N PRO A 238 -16.02 -19.91 -2.74
CA PRO A 238 -17.47 -20.01 -3.00
C PRO A 238 -17.78 -20.27 -4.48
N PHE A 239 -16.84 -19.95 -5.37
CA PHE A 239 -16.89 -20.21 -6.81
C PHE A 239 -15.49 -20.42 -7.37
N ALA A 240 -15.37 -21.12 -8.51
CA ALA A 240 -14.12 -21.33 -9.18
C ALA A 240 -13.59 -20.01 -9.78
N LEU A 241 -12.30 -19.77 -9.61
CA LEU A 241 -11.61 -18.59 -10.12
C LEU A 241 -10.65 -19.01 -11.22
N THR A 242 -10.62 -18.23 -12.29
CA THR A 242 -9.60 -18.31 -13.34
C THR A 242 -8.73 -17.07 -13.35
N VAL A 243 -7.47 -17.24 -13.69
CA VAL A 243 -6.53 -16.13 -13.86
C VAL A 243 -6.62 -15.64 -15.29
N ASP A 244 -6.71 -14.33 -15.44
CA ASP A 244 -6.59 -13.69 -16.75
C ASP A 244 -5.10 -13.54 -17.09
N ASP A 245 -4.56 -14.48 -17.88
CA ASP A 245 -3.15 -14.49 -18.27
C ASP A 245 -2.72 -13.17 -18.95
N SER A 246 -3.63 -12.46 -19.58
CA SER A 246 -3.33 -11.17 -20.21
C SER A 246 -3.10 -10.04 -19.19
N LYS A 247 -3.58 -10.24 -17.97
CA LYS A 247 -3.45 -9.31 -16.84
C LYS A 247 -2.49 -9.82 -15.76
N LEU A 248 -1.89 -11.00 -15.96
CA LEU A 248 -0.84 -11.50 -15.06
C LEU A 248 0.45 -10.72 -15.32
N GLN A 249 0.90 -9.97 -14.32
CA GLN A 249 2.15 -9.21 -14.37
C GLN A 249 3.15 -9.80 -13.38
N ILE A 250 4.31 -10.19 -13.88
CA ILE A 250 5.42 -10.72 -13.08
C ILE A 250 6.61 -9.78 -13.25
N ILE A 251 7.01 -9.10 -12.17
CA ILE A 251 8.08 -8.11 -12.14
C ILE A 251 9.26 -8.67 -11.36
N SER A 252 10.42 -8.78 -12.03
CA SER A 252 11.67 -9.24 -11.40
C SER A 252 12.16 -8.24 -10.34
N PRO A 253 12.65 -8.70 -9.17
CA PRO A 253 13.20 -7.84 -8.12
C PRO A 253 14.38 -6.98 -8.58
N SER A 254 15.22 -7.51 -9.47
CA SER A 254 16.39 -6.79 -9.98
C SER A 254 16.01 -5.55 -10.81
N LEU A 255 14.96 -5.67 -11.63
CA LEU A 255 14.48 -4.57 -12.47
C LEU A 255 13.93 -3.41 -11.60
N GLY A 256 13.18 -3.74 -10.56
CA GLY A 256 12.59 -2.75 -9.66
C GLY A 256 13.63 -2.02 -8.80
N SER A 257 14.61 -2.73 -8.24
CA SER A 257 15.66 -2.14 -7.41
C SER A 257 16.56 -1.18 -8.19
N ASP A 258 16.86 -1.50 -9.44
CA ASP A 258 17.64 -0.62 -10.32
C ASP A 258 16.86 0.64 -10.67
N ALA A 259 15.56 0.52 -10.98
CA ALA A 259 14.68 1.65 -11.22
C ALA A 259 14.60 2.58 -10.00
N LEU A 260 14.42 2.03 -8.78
CA LEU A 260 14.40 2.79 -7.54
C LEU A 260 15.71 3.59 -7.34
N ARG A 261 16.86 2.93 -7.50
CA ARG A 261 18.17 3.56 -7.34
C ARG A 261 18.36 4.74 -8.31
N VAL A 262 18.02 4.53 -9.58
CA VAL A 262 18.12 5.58 -10.60
C VAL A 262 17.20 6.76 -10.28
N MET A 263 15.95 6.49 -9.88
CA MET A 263 14.99 7.55 -9.54
C MET A 263 15.39 8.34 -8.30
N LEU A 264 15.91 7.69 -7.25
CA LEU A 264 16.39 8.38 -6.05
C LEU A 264 17.58 9.29 -6.36
N ILE A 265 18.55 8.82 -7.16
CA ILE A 265 19.69 9.63 -7.59
C ILE A 265 19.22 10.81 -8.45
N ALA A 266 18.38 10.56 -9.45
CA ALA A 266 17.84 11.61 -10.32
C ALA A 266 17.03 12.65 -9.52
N GLY A 267 16.19 12.19 -8.59
CA GLY A 267 15.43 13.07 -7.69
C GLY A 267 16.32 13.93 -6.79
N ALA A 268 17.38 13.35 -6.22
CA ALA A 268 18.34 14.11 -5.39
C ALA A 268 19.11 15.16 -6.22
N ILE A 269 19.53 14.81 -7.43
CA ILE A 269 20.19 15.75 -8.35
C ILE A 269 19.23 16.89 -8.73
N ALA A 270 18.00 16.56 -9.12
CA ALA A 270 16.97 17.55 -9.47
C ALA A 270 16.68 18.48 -8.29
N PHE A 271 16.51 17.94 -7.08
CA PHE A 271 16.30 18.73 -5.85
C PHE A 271 17.48 19.69 -5.60
N GLY A 272 18.73 19.20 -5.72
CA GLY A 272 19.93 20.01 -5.55
C GLY A 272 20.03 21.14 -6.57
N ILE A 273 19.75 20.88 -7.86
CA ILE A 273 19.73 21.89 -8.93
C ILE A 273 18.67 22.96 -8.65
N VAL A 274 17.46 22.54 -8.27
CA VAL A 274 16.38 23.46 -7.94
C VAL A 274 16.75 24.36 -6.76
N CYS A 275 17.28 23.81 -5.67
CA CYS A 275 17.74 24.60 -4.52
C CYS A 275 18.84 25.59 -4.93
N LEU A 276 19.80 25.17 -5.75
CA LEU A 276 20.88 26.03 -6.24
C LEU A 276 20.34 27.20 -7.07
N ILE A 277 19.47 26.93 -8.03
CA ILE A 277 18.81 27.97 -8.85
C ILE A 277 18.07 28.95 -7.97
N MET A 278 17.27 28.47 -7.01
CA MET A 278 16.53 29.32 -6.09
C MET A 278 17.46 30.24 -5.27
N ILE A 279 18.55 29.73 -4.74
CA ILE A 279 19.53 30.51 -3.97
C ILE A 279 20.18 31.58 -4.84
N ILE A 280 20.59 31.23 -6.06
CA ILE A 280 21.24 32.18 -6.98
C ILE A 280 20.30 33.31 -7.38
N LEU A 281 19.05 32.98 -7.78
CA LEU A 281 18.10 33.96 -8.30
C LEU A 281 17.44 34.82 -7.19
N TYR A 282 17.12 34.17 -6.04
CA TYR A 282 16.32 34.82 -4.99
C TYR A 282 17.07 35.08 -3.68
N ARG A 283 18.38 34.75 -3.62
CA ARG A 283 19.26 35.01 -2.48
C ARG A 283 18.65 34.50 -1.16
N VAL A 284 18.38 35.40 -0.18
CA VAL A 284 17.79 35.00 1.12
C VAL A 284 16.41 34.37 0.99
N ASN A 285 15.55 34.87 0.09
CA ASN A 285 14.29 34.22 -0.22
C ASN A 285 14.51 32.80 -0.75
N GLY A 286 15.55 32.61 -1.60
CA GLY A 286 15.91 31.29 -2.13
C GLY A 286 16.42 30.32 -1.06
N VAL A 287 17.20 30.79 -0.09
CA VAL A 287 17.62 29.96 1.05
C VAL A 287 16.43 29.49 1.87
N VAL A 288 15.49 30.43 2.17
CA VAL A 288 14.26 30.07 2.91
C VAL A 288 13.40 29.12 2.10
N ALA A 289 13.31 29.31 0.77
CA ALA A 289 12.60 28.39 -0.12
C ALA A 289 13.21 26.98 -0.12
N ALA A 290 14.55 26.85 -0.17
CA ALA A 290 15.23 25.58 -0.08
C ALA A 290 14.93 24.82 1.24
N ILE A 291 14.91 25.56 2.37
CA ILE A 291 14.54 25.01 3.67
C ILE A 291 13.06 24.55 3.66
N ALA A 292 12.19 25.33 3.07
CA ALA A 292 10.77 25.00 2.96
C ALA A 292 10.54 23.76 2.07
N LEU A 293 11.25 23.64 0.95
CA LEU A 293 11.21 22.45 0.10
C LEU A 293 11.71 21.19 0.81
N LEU A 294 12.76 21.32 1.64
CA LEU A 294 13.21 20.22 2.48
C LEU A 294 12.11 19.78 3.47
N GLY A 295 11.42 20.74 4.09
CA GLY A 295 10.29 20.47 4.97
C GLY A 295 9.10 19.85 4.24
N GLN A 296 8.83 20.24 3.00
CA GLN A 296 7.80 19.64 2.15
C GLN A 296 8.14 18.17 1.85
N LEU A 297 9.38 17.89 1.42
CA LEU A 297 9.83 16.53 1.15
C LEU A 297 9.75 15.64 2.42
N ALA A 298 10.23 16.15 3.55
CA ALA A 298 10.17 15.45 4.82
C ALA A 298 8.73 15.17 5.26
N GLY A 299 7.81 16.12 5.10
CA GLY A 299 6.40 15.93 5.38
C GLY A 299 5.73 14.89 4.47
N SER A 300 6.10 14.87 3.19
CA SER A 300 5.63 13.86 2.25
C SER A 300 6.09 12.46 2.65
N ILE A 301 7.38 12.30 2.97
CA ILE A 301 7.93 11.03 3.45
C ILE A 301 7.26 10.59 4.76
N ALA A 302 7.03 11.51 5.70
CA ALA A 302 6.34 11.23 6.95
C ALA A 302 4.91 10.68 6.73
N CYS A 303 4.14 11.24 5.79
CA CYS A 303 2.82 10.69 5.45
C CYS A 303 2.89 9.30 4.81
N ILE A 304 3.88 9.07 3.93
CA ILE A 304 4.03 7.80 3.22
C ILE A 304 4.52 6.70 4.16
N SER A 305 5.45 7.00 5.08
CA SER A 305 6.00 6.02 6.01
C SER A 305 5.04 5.60 7.12
N GLY A 306 3.91 6.32 7.32
CA GLY A 306 3.04 6.11 8.47
C GLY A 306 3.64 6.66 9.76
N PHE A 307 4.35 7.79 9.67
CA PHE A 307 4.97 8.50 10.79
C PHE A 307 3.99 8.87 11.91
N PHE A 308 2.74 9.22 11.55
CA PHE A 308 1.74 9.64 12.50
C PHE A 308 1.15 8.46 13.28
N PRO A 309 0.80 8.63 14.57
CA PRO A 309 0.20 7.57 15.36
C PRO A 309 -1.05 6.98 14.69
N ASN A 310 -1.17 5.66 14.72
CA ASN A 310 -2.27 4.90 14.09
C ASN A 310 -2.38 5.04 12.56
N ALA A 311 -1.36 5.55 11.88
CA ALA A 311 -1.28 5.55 10.43
C ALA A 311 -0.47 4.35 9.94
N ASP A 312 -1.04 3.63 8.98
CA ASP A 312 -0.31 2.58 8.29
C ASP A 312 0.63 3.18 7.24
N SER A 313 1.73 2.48 6.98
CA SER A 313 2.64 2.86 5.91
C SER A 313 1.94 2.68 4.57
N PHE A 314 2.07 3.67 3.72
CA PHE A 314 1.48 3.68 2.38
C PHE A 314 2.39 2.91 1.40
N THR A 315 1.80 2.16 0.46
CA THR A 315 2.57 1.42 -0.55
C THR A 315 3.07 2.37 -1.63
N LEU A 316 4.38 2.63 -1.65
CA LEU A 316 5.03 3.53 -2.59
C LEU A 316 5.48 2.78 -3.84
N THR A 317 5.03 3.24 -4.99
CA THR A 317 5.30 2.68 -6.32
C THR A 317 6.23 3.60 -7.13
N VAL A 318 6.75 3.13 -8.28
CA VAL A 318 7.56 3.94 -9.20
C VAL A 318 6.83 5.22 -9.63
N PRO A 319 5.56 5.20 -10.07
CA PRO A 319 4.79 6.42 -10.30
C PRO A 319 4.63 7.28 -9.03
N GLY A 320 4.49 6.67 -7.85
CA GLY A 320 4.42 7.41 -6.59
C GLY A 320 5.69 8.22 -6.30
N ILE A 321 6.88 7.68 -6.60
CA ILE A 321 8.13 8.43 -6.50
C ILE A 321 8.13 9.60 -7.49
N ALA A 322 7.68 9.38 -8.73
CA ALA A 322 7.53 10.45 -9.71
C ALA A 322 6.60 11.56 -9.22
N GLY A 323 5.52 11.21 -8.50
CA GLY A 323 4.62 12.16 -7.84
C GLY A 323 5.32 13.02 -6.78
N ILE A 324 6.20 12.43 -5.97
CA ILE A 324 7.02 13.17 -5.00
C ILE A 324 7.93 14.17 -5.74
N ILE A 325 8.64 13.73 -6.77
CA ILE A 325 9.54 14.58 -7.56
C ILE A 325 8.76 15.73 -8.21
N LEU A 326 7.62 15.44 -8.81
CA LEU A 326 6.74 16.45 -9.41
C LEU A 326 6.23 17.46 -8.37
N SER A 327 5.84 16.99 -7.19
CA SER A 327 5.35 17.86 -6.12
C SER A 327 6.40 18.84 -5.62
N VAL A 328 7.68 18.45 -5.62
CA VAL A 328 8.80 19.36 -5.32
C VAL A 328 8.91 20.46 -6.37
N GLY A 329 8.75 20.13 -7.66
CA GLY A 329 8.68 21.14 -8.74
C GLY A 329 7.58 22.16 -8.53
N VAL A 330 6.36 21.69 -8.22
CA VAL A 330 5.22 22.55 -7.86
C VAL A 330 5.51 23.38 -6.60
N GLY A 331 6.24 22.80 -5.64
CA GLY A 331 6.63 23.47 -4.40
C GLY A 331 7.51 24.71 -4.63
N VAL A 332 8.32 24.68 -5.66
CA VAL A 332 9.15 25.81 -6.08
C VAL A 332 8.28 26.99 -6.51
N ASP A 333 7.23 26.74 -7.28
CA ASP A 333 6.39 27.80 -7.86
C ASP A 333 5.78 28.71 -6.80
N CYS A 334 5.34 28.18 -5.66
CA CYS A 334 4.83 28.96 -4.55
C CYS A 334 5.85 29.97 -4.03
N ASN A 335 7.11 29.51 -3.86
CA ASN A 335 8.18 30.36 -3.36
C ASN A 335 8.67 31.37 -4.42
N VAL A 336 8.65 31.00 -5.71
CA VAL A 336 8.96 31.88 -6.83
C VAL A 336 7.93 33.01 -6.93
N ILE A 337 6.63 32.65 -6.97
CA ILE A 337 5.54 33.63 -7.04
C ILE A 337 5.61 34.61 -5.85
N ALA A 338 5.79 34.08 -4.62
CA ALA A 338 5.93 34.92 -3.44
C ALA A 338 7.14 35.87 -3.55
N SER A 339 8.29 35.37 -4.00
CA SER A 339 9.52 36.15 -4.14
C SER A 339 9.39 37.25 -5.19
N GLU A 340 8.78 36.96 -6.34
CA GLU A 340 8.54 37.98 -7.39
C GLU A 340 7.55 39.06 -6.89
N ARG A 341 6.48 38.67 -6.19
CA ARG A 341 5.57 39.65 -5.57
C ARG A 341 6.27 40.52 -4.52
N ILE A 342 7.20 39.96 -3.74
CA ILE A 342 7.99 40.74 -2.80
C ILE A 342 8.89 41.74 -3.54
N LYS A 343 9.53 41.37 -4.65
CA LYS A 343 10.32 42.30 -5.50
C LYS A 343 9.44 43.41 -6.06
N ASP A 344 8.24 43.09 -6.54
CA ASP A 344 7.29 44.12 -7.05
C ASP A 344 6.88 45.13 -5.96
N GLU A 345 6.71 44.65 -4.74
CA GLU A 345 6.37 45.56 -3.62
C GLU A 345 7.55 46.45 -3.19
N PHE A 346 8.81 45.96 -3.34
CA PHE A 346 9.99 46.81 -3.19
C PHE A 346 10.05 47.91 -4.26
N ARG A 347 9.75 47.57 -5.53
CA ARG A 347 9.69 48.60 -6.63
C ARG A 347 8.67 49.66 -6.38
N LYS A 348 7.61 49.38 -5.59
CA LYS A 348 6.60 50.36 -5.13
C LYS A 348 7.05 51.18 -3.92
N GLY A 349 8.32 51.03 -3.46
CA GLY A 349 8.87 51.80 -2.34
C GLY A 349 8.47 51.32 -0.94
N LYS A 350 7.97 50.09 -0.79
CA LYS A 350 7.63 49.54 0.53
C LYS A 350 8.86 49.18 1.35
N THR A 351 8.74 49.26 2.67
CA THR A 351 9.74 48.75 3.60
C THR A 351 9.86 47.23 3.53
N ILE A 352 10.97 46.66 4.01
CA ILE A 352 11.19 45.21 4.01
C ILE A 352 10.04 44.43 4.62
N ASP A 353 9.60 44.85 5.82
CA ASP A 353 8.49 44.17 6.52
C ASP A 353 7.15 44.33 5.72
N GLY A 354 6.93 45.49 5.13
CA GLY A 354 5.76 45.79 4.30
C GLY A 354 5.76 45.03 2.96
N ALA A 355 6.92 44.93 2.32
CA ALA A 355 7.07 44.21 1.06
C ALA A 355 6.85 42.70 1.25
N ILE A 356 7.41 42.10 2.32
CA ILE A 356 7.20 40.67 2.64
C ILE A 356 5.70 40.40 2.92
N ASP A 357 5.04 41.21 3.78
CA ASP A 357 3.62 40.98 4.10
C ASP A 357 2.71 41.15 2.89
N SER A 358 2.92 42.23 2.11
CA SER A 358 2.11 42.46 0.91
C SER A 358 2.41 41.46 -0.20
N GLY A 359 3.67 41.11 -0.37
CA GLY A 359 4.11 40.10 -1.36
C GLY A 359 3.39 38.77 -1.16
N PHE A 360 3.44 38.20 0.05
CA PHE A 360 2.72 36.96 0.36
C PHE A 360 1.21 37.12 0.24
N LYS A 361 0.63 38.24 0.67
CA LYS A 361 -0.81 38.47 0.52
C LYS A 361 -1.24 38.49 -0.95
N ASN A 362 -0.47 39.16 -1.81
CA ASN A 362 -0.78 39.30 -3.23
C ASN A 362 -0.43 38.03 -4.03
N ALA A 363 0.47 37.18 -3.51
CA ALA A 363 0.81 35.89 -4.09
C ALA A 363 -0.25 34.81 -3.79
N LEU A 364 -0.95 34.93 -2.65
CA LEU A 364 -1.77 33.85 -2.09
C LEU A 364 -2.86 33.37 -3.06
N SER A 365 -3.56 34.28 -3.74
CA SER A 365 -4.61 33.90 -4.70
C SER A 365 -4.03 33.07 -5.85
N ALA A 366 -2.95 33.53 -6.49
CA ALA A 366 -2.33 32.79 -7.59
C ALA A 366 -1.77 31.44 -7.14
N ILE A 367 -1.24 31.35 -5.91
CA ILE A 367 -0.73 30.10 -5.34
C ILE A 367 -1.90 29.13 -5.11
N ILE A 368 -2.99 29.59 -4.52
CA ILE A 368 -4.17 28.73 -4.27
C ILE A 368 -4.75 28.25 -5.61
N ASP A 369 -4.99 29.17 -6.56
CA ASP A 369 -5.59 28.84 -7.85
C ASP A 369 -4.78 27.78 -8.61
N GLY A 370 -3.45 27.90 -8.63
CA GLY A 370 -2.57 26.90 -9.24
C GLY A 370 -2.60 25.54 -8.53
N ASN A 371 -2.60 25.54 -7.19
CA ASN A 371 -2.58 24.30 -6.42
C ASN A 371 -3.94 23.59 -6.40
N VAL A 372 -5.06 24.31 -6.46
CA VAL A 372 -6.41 23.72 -6.53
C VAL A 372 -6.55 22.79 -7.73
N THR A 373 -6.03 23.18 -8.89
CA THR A 373 -6.06 22.32 -10.08
C THR A 373 -5.33 20.98 -9.84
N ILE A 374 -4.17 21.03 -9.19
CA ILE A 374 -3.40 19.82 -8.90
C ILE A 374 -4.09 18.95 -7.84
N ILE A 375 -4.70 19.57 -6.83
CA ILE A 375 -5.52 18.87 -5.83
C ILE A 375 -6.68 18.13 -6.51
N ILE A 376 -7.39 18.79 -7.42
CA ILE A 376 -8.50 18.17 -8.17
C ILE A 376 -7.99 16.97 -8.97
N VAL A 377 -6.90 17.14 -9.72
CA VAL A 377 -6.30 16.05 -10.52
C VAL A 377 -5.88 14.88 -9.59
N SER A 378 -5.24 15.17 -8.46
CA SER A 378 -4.82 14.14 -7.50
C SER A 378 -6.03 13.37 -6.93
N ILE A 379 -7.10 14.07 -6.58
CA ILE A 379 -8.34 13.46 -6.08
C ILE A 379 -9.00 12.60 -7.16
N VAL A 380 -9.06 13.08 -8.41
CA VAL A 380 -9.59 12.30 -9.54
C VAL A 380 -8.78 11.02 -9.76
N LEU A 381 -7.44 11.12 -9.76
CA LEU A 381 -6.57 9.95 -9.89
C LEU A 381 -6.78 8.94 -8.75
N MET A 382 -6.87 9.43 -7.51
CA MET A 382 -7.13 8.57 -6.35
C MET A 382 -8.54 7.97 -6.36
N GLY A 383 -9.53 8.67 -6.86
CA GLY A 383 -10.90 8.19 -6.97
C GLY A 383 -11.09 7.18 -8.09
N ALA A 384 -10.45 7.41 -9.24
CA ALA A 384 -10.59 6.57 -10.43
C ALA A 384 -9.79 5.24 -10.32
N PHE A 385 -8.66 5.25 -9.58
CA PHE A 385 -7.72 4.14 -9.51
C PHE A 385 -7.51 3.62 -8.09
N GLY A 386 -8.28 4.10 -7.13
CA GLY A 386 -8.24 3.67 -5.75
C GLY A 386 -9.08 2.43 -5.48
N THR A 387 -8.85 1.82 -4.31
CA THR A 387 -9.67 0.69 -3.86
C THR A 387 -11.10 1.15 -3.55
N PRO A 388 -12.12 0.31 -3.75
CA PRO A 388 -13.52 0.64 -3.49
C PRO A 388 -13.79 1.07 -2.03
N ASP A 389 -12.98 0.58 -1.09
CA ASP A 389 -13.08 0.91 0.34
C ASP A 389 -12.57 2.31 0.69
N ASN A 390 -11.84 2.94 -0.22
CA ASN A 390 -11.30 4.27 -0.01
C ASN A 390 -12.41 5.33 0.04
N ILE A 391 -12.35 6.23 1.02
CA ILE A 391 -13.33 7.32 1.20
C ILE A 391 -13.44 8.20 -0.06
N ILE A 392 -12.32 8.45 -0.75
CA ILE A 392 -12.28 9.26 -1.97
C ILE A 392 -12.96 8.50 -3.11
N ALA A 393 -12.67 7.21 -3.28
CA ALA A 393 -13.32 6.36 -4.27
C ALA A 393 -14.84 6.29 -4.02
N LYS A 394 -15.29 6.10 -2.78
CA LYS A 394 -16.71 6.11 -2.41
C LYS A 394 -17.39 7.45 -2.71
N LEU A 395 -16.72 8.56 -2.48
CA LEU A 395 -17.27 9.91 -2.76
C LEU A 395 -17.45 10.14 -4.27
N PHE A 396 -16.56 9.61 -5.09
CA PHE A 396 -16.57 9.76 -6.56
C PHE A 396 -17.21 8.58 -7.29
N SER A 397 -17.64 7.52 -6.59
CA SER A 397 -18.23 6.32 -7.19
C SER A 397 -19.40 6.61 -8.18
N PRO A 398 -20.32 7.59 -7.96
CA PRO A 398 -21.37 7.86 -8.95
C PRO A 398 -20.85 8.40 -10.28
N ILE A 399 -19.68 9.03 -10.29
CA ILE A 399 -19.04 9.55 -11.52
C ILE A 399 -18.17 8.47 -12.14
N MET A 400 -17.48 7.69 -11.31
CA MET A 400 -16.56 6.65 -11.77
C MET A 400 -17.30 5.44 -12.34
N SER A 401 -18.48 5.10 -11.85
CA SER A 401 -19.33 4.05 -12.44
C SER A 401 -19.72 4.33 -13.90
N LEU A 402 -19.75 5.60 -14.30
CA LEU A 402 -19.99 6.02 -15.70
C LEU A 402 -18.75 5.86 -16.60
N LEU A 403 -17.54 5.88 -16.02
CA LEU A 403 -16.27 5.85 -16.76
C LEU A 403 -15.59 4.48 -16.73
N GLY A 404 -16.08 3.54 -15.91
CA GLY A 404 -15.43 2.29 -15.58
C GLY A 404 -14.29 2.50 -14.59
N SER A 405 -14.34 1.81 -13.44
CA SER A 405 -13.27 1.85 -12.45
C SER A 405 -12.18 0.83 -12.81
N SER A 406 -10.93 1.23 -12.68
CA SER A 406 -9.80 0.31 -12.79
C SER A 406 -8.94 0.44 -11.53
N ILE A 407 -8.78 -0.64 -10.79
CA ILE A 407 -7.94 -0.64 -9.59
C ILE A 407 -6.48 -0.78 -10.05
N THR A 408 -5.78 0.35 -10.12
CA THR A 408 -4.35 0.37 -10.47
C THR A 408 -3.59 1.08 -9.35
N GLY A 409 -3.06 0.30 -8.40
CA GLY A 409 -2.35 0.82 -7.23
C GLY A 409 -1.19 1.76 -7.56
N SER A 410 -0.53 1.57 -8.70
CA SER A 410 0.54 2.45 -9.19
C SER A 410 0.06 3.88 -9.42
N ILE A 411 -1.09 4.07 -10.09
CA ILE A 411 -1.65 5.38 -10.39
C ILE A 411 -2.24 6.01 -9.12
N TYR A 412 -2.87 5.21 -8.27
CA TYR A 412 -3.33 5.66 -6.96
C TYR A 412 -2.19 6.23 -6.12
N SER A 413 -1.05 5.53 -6.09
CA SER A 413 0.15 5.97 -5.39
C SER A 413 0.67 7.32 -5.91
N PHE A 414 0.66 7.53 -7.24
CA PHE A 414 1.00 8.83 -7.84
C PHE A 414 0.06 9.96 -7.37
N GLY A 415 -1.27 9.73 -7.41
CA GLY A 415 -2.25 10.70 -6.94
C GLY A 415 -2.08 11.06 -5.47
N TYR A 416 -1.86 10.06 -4.60
CA TYR A 416 -1.65 10.25 -3.17
C TYR A 416 -0.39 11.07 -2.86
N THR A 417 0.75 10.71 -3.44
CA THR A 417 2.02 11.40 -3.19
C THR A 417 2.00 12.85 -3.70
N LEU A 418 1.33 13.08 -4.83
CA LEU A 418 1.13 14.42 -5.37
C LEU A 418 0.24 15.26 -4.45
N LEU A 419 -0.88 14.72 -3.98
CA LEU A 419 -1.78 15.40 -3.05
C LEU A 419 -1.09 15.81 -1.75
N VAL A 420 -0.41 14.86 -1.12
CA VAL A 420 0.35 15.09 0.11
C VAL A 420 1.44 16.14 -0.11
N GLY A 421 2.17 16.04 -1.23
CA GLY A 421 3.20 17.01 -1.59
C GLY A 421 2.67 18.44 -1.75
N VAL A 422 1.49 18.60 -2.37
CA VAL A 422 0.84 19.93 -2.51
C VAL A 422 0.35 20.47 -1.17
N ILE A 423 -0.19 19.63 -0.29
CA ILE A 423 -0.60 20.06 1.05
C ILE A 423 0.60 20.57 1.83
N PHE A 424 1.71 19.82 1.85
CA PHE A 424 2.93 20.28 2.52
C PHE A 424 3.57 21.48 1.84
N ASN A 425 3.43 21.64 0.52
CA ASN A 425 3.83 22.85 -0.18
C ASN A 425 3.09 24.09 0.36
N LEU A 426 1.78 24.03 0.53
CA LEU A 426 1.03 25.15 1.09
C LEU A 426 1.47 25.47 2.53
N ILE A 427 1.73 24.45 3.35
CA ILE A 427 2.20 24.64 4.73
C ILE A 427 3.62 25.21 4.76
N MET A 428 4.56 24.59 4.06
CA MET A 428 5.97 24.96 4.12
C MET A 428 6.31 26.13 3.19
N GLY A 429 5.81 26.12 1.94
CA GLY A 429 6.11 27.15 0.95
C GLY A 429 5.41 28.48 1.24
N VAL A 430 4.23 28.48 1.86
CA VAL A 430 3.51 29.72 2.16
C VAL A 430 3.66 30.10 3.63
N LEU A 431 3.22 29.23 4.57
CA LEU A 431 3.18 29.62 5.99
C LEU A 431 4.58 29.66 6.60
N ALA A 432 5.35 28.57 6.51
CA ALA A 432 6.68 28.51 7.11
C ALA A 432 7.64 29.51 6.46
N SER A 433 7.64 29.62 5.13
CA SER A 433 8.47 30.58 4.38
C SER A 433 8.16 32.00 4.79
N LYS A 434 6.90 32.40 4.90
CA LYS A 434 6.50 33.75 5.36
C LYS A 434 7.03 34.06 6.75
N TYR A 435 6.85 33.15 7.73
CA TYR A 435 7.31 33.38 9.10
C TYR A 435 8.84 33.39 9.18
N MET A 436 9.53 32.54 8.44
CA MET A 436 10.99 32.53 8.37
C MET A 436 11.54 33.83 7.76
N LEU A 437 10.98 34.30 6.64
CA LEU A 437 11.41 35.55 6.01
C LEU A 437 11.14 36.76 6.90
N LYS A 438 10.00 36.83 7.56
CA LYS A 438 9.69 37.91 8.51
C LYS A 438 10.63 37.91 9.72
N SER A 439 11.05 36.76 10.18
CA SER A 439 11.95 36.62 11.32
C SER A 439 13.39 36.96 10.94
N ILE A 440 13.92 36.41 9.84
CA ILE A 440 15.28 36.65 9.37
C ILE A 440 15.52 38.12 9.00
N SER A 441 14.48 38.82 8.46
CA SER A 441 14.54 40.23 8.14
C SER A 441 14.72 41.14 9.37
N GLN A 442 14.47 40.65 10.61
CA GLN A 442 14.72 41.39 11.84
C GLN A 442 16.18 41.36 12.30
N LEU A 443 17.02 40.48 11.71
CA LEU A 443 18.46 40.43 12.00
C LEU A 443 19.17 41.61 11.34
N LYS A 444 19.95 42.38 12.12
CA LYS A 444 20.63 43.59 11.61
C LYS A 444 21.48 43.34 10.35
N VAL A 445 22.16 42.20 10.26
CA VAL A 445 23.00 41.80 9.13
C VAL A 445 22.19 41.53 7.87
N MET A 446 20.97 40.94 8.03
CA MET A 446 20.09 40.56 6.92
C MET A 446 19.10 41.66 6.53
N ARG A 447 19.07 42.79 7.22
CA ARG A 447 18.12 43.88 6.98
C ARG A 447 18.57 44.81 5.85
N LYS A 448 18.88 44.24 4.67
CA LYS A 448 19.22 44.95 3.46
C LYS A 448 18.26 44.58 2.34
N PRO A 449 17.62 45.58 1.66
CA PRO A 449 16.64 45.32 0.58
C PRO A 449 17.20 44.38 -0.51
N GLN A 450 18.50 44.53 -0.81
CA GLN A 450 19.20 43.75 -1.82
C GLN A 450 19.12 42.23 -1.61
N PHE A 451 19.04 41.76 -0.38
CA PHE A 451 18.92 40.31 -0.05
C PHE A 451 17.55 39.74 -0.40
N TYR A 452 16.53 40.60 -0.54
CA TYR A 452 15.15 40.21 -0.83
C TYR A 452 14.69 40.64 -2.23
N GLY A 453 15.62 41.09 -3.09
CA GLY A 453 15.33 41.50 -4.46
C GLY A 453 15.05 42.98 -4.65
N GLY A 454 15.26 43.83 -3.63
CA GLY A 454 15.23 45.28 -3.75
C GLY A 454 16.53 45.85 -4.37
N GLU A 455 16.49 47.05 -4.93
CA GLU A 455 17.61 47.76 -5.47
C GLU A 455 18.52 48.34 -4.38
N LYS A 456 19.78 48.69 -4.76
CA LYS A 456 20.81 49.14 -3.82
C LYS A 456 20.48 50.51 -3.17
N ASN A 457 19.58 51.28 -3.79
CA ASN A 457 19.24 52.66 -3.41
C ASN A 457 17.75 52.87 -3.13
N ALA A 458 16.98 51.80 -2.78
CA ALA A 458 15.59 51.91 -2.41
C ALA A 458 15.42 52.03 -0.89
#